data_118633d58781fd71a4d3a15c0c5b94ba
#
_entry.id   118633d58781fd71a4d3a15c0c5b94ba
#
_cell.length_a   1.000
_cell.length_b   1.000
_cell.length_c   1.000
_cell.angle_alpha   90.00
_cell.angle_beta   90.00
_cell.angle_gamma   90.00
#
_symmetry.space_group_name_H-M   'P 1'
#
loop_
_entity.id
_entity.type
_entity.pdbx_description
1 polymer ?
#
loop_
_entity_poly.entity_id
_entity_poly.type
_entity_poly.pdbx_seq_one_letter_code
_entity_poly.pdbx_strand_id
1 'polypeptide(L)'
;MKKILSTFIVLLSFIGLHAKQYGVANIEMVHLQDASRYVCNPENILSWDSVAVMDALLGRLEDSTGIEVVVVAVDSLANQDCYETAIRLGQKYGVGKSSLNNGLVILLSTQERCVQFTTGSGLEGYLPDAICKRIQNEYMKPYFAEGNWSKGMTMGVRAVYATLQGSMTWEEESEDLSLFEILLFLGSILLFPFIAIYTWWKNKKCPNCGKHSLKLTLSEKVYSDKTLVKYKDTYVCKKCGEETTRLRTIYKSTSTTRRSGGYGGGFGGGFGGGFGGGSSGGHFGGGHFGGGGAGSRF
;
A
#
# COMPACT_ATOMS: atom_id res chain seq x y z
N MET A 1 18.82 8.33 -54.90
CA MET A 1 19.05 9.21 -53.72
C MET A 1 17.81 9.30 -52.81
N LYS A 2 16.60 9.55 -53.28
CA LYS A 2 15.40 9.64 -52.41
C LYS A 2 15.06 8.37 -51.62
N LYS A 3 15.29 7.17 -52.17
CA LYS A 3 15.04 5.88 -51.45
C LYS A 3 16.08 5.61 -50.32
N ILE A 4 17.33 6.06 -50.50
CA ILE A 4 18.39 5.92 -49.47
C ILE A 4 18.12 6.89 -48.31
N LEU A 5 17.65 8.09 -48.59
CA LEU A 5 17.30 9.08 -47.59
C LEU A 5 16.10 8.64 -46.73
N SER A 6 15.11 7.97 -47.36
CA SER A 6 13.93 7.42 -46.68
C SER A 6 14.29 6.27 -45.73
N THR A 7 15.20 5.37 -46.11
CA THR A 7 15.68 4.28 -45.24
C THR A 7 16.54 4.81 -44.10
N PHE A 8 17.31 5.88 -44.30
CA PHE A 8 18.12 6.48 -43.23
C PHE A 8 17.24 7.19 -42.16
N ILE A 9 16.12 7.83 -42.57
CA ILE A 9 15.16 8.45 -41.66
C ILE A 9 14.43 7.37 -40.84
N VAL A 10 14.08 6.22 -41.42
CA VAL A 10 13.44 5.09 -40.72
C VAL A 10 14.44 4.44 -39.72
N LEU A 11 15.73 4.37 -40.07
CA LEU A 11 16.75 3.82 -39.15
C LEU A 11 17.03 4.75 -37.95
N LEU A 12 16.93 6.07 -38.12
CA LEU A 12 17.09 7.04 -37.02
C LEU A 12 15.91 7.01 -36.03
N SER A 13 14.73 6.59 -36.45
CA SER A 13 13.56 6.50 -35.55
C SER A 13 13.62 5.30 -34.59
N PHE A 14 14.57 4.37 -34.79
CA PHE A 14 14.80 3.22 -33.89
C PHE A 14 15.86 3.44 -32.82
N ILE A 15 16.42 4.65 -32.69
CA ILE A 15 17.22 4.97 -31.51
C ILE A 15 16.22 5.18 -30.35
N GLY A 16 15.79 4.07 -29.76
CA GLY A 16 14.93 4.08 -28.59
C GLY A 16 15.61 4.88 -27.48
N LEU A 17 15.01 5.98 -27.07
CA LEU A 17 15.35 6.62 -25.78
C LEU A 17 15.05 5.57 -24.70
N HIS A 18 16.09 4.84 -24.28
CA HIS A 18 15.98 4.03 -23.07
C HIS A 18 15.93 4.99 -21.90
N ALA A 19 14.75 5.15 -21.29
CA ALA A 19 14.63 5.86 -20.02
C ALA A 19 15.57 5.19 -19.01
N LYS A 20 16.36 5.99 -18.31
CA LYS A 20 17.27 5.49 -17.27
C LYS A 20 16.43 4.95 -16.12
N GLN A 21 16.58 3.66 -15.81
CA GLN A 21 15.91 3.03 -14.69
C GLN A 21 16.77 3.11 -13.44
N TYR A 22 16.16 3.51 -12.34
CA TYR A 22 16.85 3.67 -11.06
C TYR A 22 16.54 2.49 -10.14
N GLY A 23 17.58 1.82 -9.70
CA GLY A 23 17.53 0.84 -8.61
C GLY A 23 18.22 1.41 -7.37
N VAL A 24 18.06 0.73 -6.26
CA VAL A 24 18.69 1.12 -4.98
C VAL A 24 20.21 1.27 -5.08
N ALA A 25 20.85 0.57 -6.02
CA ALA A 25 22.31 0.58 -6.19
C ALA A 25 22.82 1.84 -6.89
N ASN A 26 22.03 2.44 -7.78
CA ASN A 26 22.45 3.56 -8.64
C ASN A 26 21.76 4.90 -8.30
N ILE A 27 20.99 4.96 -7.21
CA ILE A 27 20.54 6.22 -6.62
C ILE A 27 21.63 6.70 -5.68
N GLU A 28 22.26 7.82 -6.06
CA GLU A 28 23.28 8.47 -5.24
C GLU A 28 22.61 9.33 -4.16
N MET A 29 22.94 9.06 -2.90
CA MET A 29 22.46 9.86 -1.77
C MET A 29 23.29 11.14 -1.67
N VAL A 30 22.73 12.26 -2.11
CA VAL A 30 23.41 13.55 -2.14
C VAL A 30 23.84 14.02 -0.76
N HIS A 31 23.10 13.68 0.29
CA HIS A 31 23.44 14.00 1.68
C HIS A 31 24.79 13.41 2.13
N LEU A 32 25.18 12.25 1.62
CA LEU A 32 26.49 11.65 1.91
C LEU A 32 27.65 12.40 1.28
N GLN A 33 27.38 13.20 0.26
CA GLN A 33 28.38 14.05 -0.41
C GLN A 33 28.39 15.47 0.16
N ASP A 34 27.20 15.99 0.48
CA ASP A 34 26.98 17.33 1.01
C ASP A 34 25.86 17.27 2.08
N ALA A 35 26.24 17.49 3.34
CA ALA A 35 25.36 17.44 4.50
C ALA A 35 24.17 18.42 4.46
N SER A 36 24.25 19.46 3.64
CA SER A 36 23.17 20.44 3.48
C SER A 36 22.10 20.02 2.46
N ARG A 37 22.28 18.88 1.78
CA ARG A 37 21.41 18.40 0.71
C ARG A 37 20.69 17.11 1.10
N TYR A 38 19.37 17.14 1.01
CA TYR A 38 18.47 16.05 1.38
C TYR A 38 17.68 15.48 0.20
N VAL A 39 17.68 16.22 -0.95
CA VAL A 39 16.86 15.90 -2.12
C VAL A 39 17.70 15.33 -3.26
N CYS A 40 17.54 14.02 -3.52
CA CYS A 40 18.13 13.33 -4.66
C CYS A 40 17.22 13.51 -5.88
N ASN A 41 17.66 14.31 -6.85
CA ASN A 41 16.92 14.70 -8.06
C ASN A 41 17.80 14.57 -9.31
N PRO A 42 18.23 13.35 -9.69
CA PRO A 42 19.26 13.14 -10.71
C PRO A 42 18.83 13.54 -12.12
N GLU A 43 17.52 13.55 -12.39
CA GLU A 43 16.94 13.86 -13.71
C GLU A 43 16.31 15.25 -13.76
N ASN A 44 16.50 16.06 -12.72
CA ASN A 44 15.93 17.40 -12.60
C ASN A 44 14.39 17.43 -12.77
N ILE A 45 13.70 16.39 -12.26
CA ILE A 45 12.25 16.32 -12.23
C ILE A 45 11.67 17.46 -11.41
N LEU A 46 12.34 17.79 -10.30
CA LEU A 46 12.00 18.88 -9.42
C LEU A 46 12.79 20.12 -9.79
N SER A 47 12.16 21.28 -9.74
CA SER A 47 12.82 22.56 -10.00
C SER A 47 13.86 22.89 -8.92
N TRP A 48 14.91 23.63 -9.29
CA TRP A 48 15.97 24.04 -8.38
C TRP A 48 15.45 24.78 -7.15
N ASP A 49 14.50 25.71 -7.35
CA ASP A 49 13.90 26.47 -6.25
C ASP A 49 13.17 25.54 -5.26
N SER A 50 12.46 24.55 -5.78
CA SER A 50 11.76 23.56 -4.94
C SER A 50 12.73 22.68 -4.15
N VAL A 51 13.83 22.24 -4.79
CA VAL A 51 14.89 21.48 -4.12
C VAL A 51 15.50 22.31 -3.00
N ALA A 52 15.90 23.57 -3.27
CA ALA A 52 16.49 24.46 -2.27
C ALA A 52 15.55 24.71 -1.07
N VAL A 53 14.25 24.87 -1.32
CA VAL A 53 13.26 25.05 -0.24
C VAL A 53 13.15 23.78 0.60
N MET A 54 13.12 22.61 -0.03
CA MET A 54 13.03 21.33 0.69
C MET A 54 14.30 21.04 1.48
N ASP A 55 15.49 21.24 0.91
CA ASP A 55 16.77 21.10 1.60
C ASP A 55 16.84 21.98 2.85
N ALA A 56 16.45 23.26 2.72
CA ALA A 56 16.42 24.18 3.86
C ALA A 56 15.40 23.80 4.95
N LEU A 57 14.28 23.21 4.59
CA LEU A 57 13.28 22.72 5.57
C LEU A 57 13.78 21.49 6.29
N LEU A 58 14.34 20.53 5.55
CA LEU A 58 14.82 19.26 6.09
C LEU A 58 16.06 19.47 6.96
N GLY A 59 16.97 20.36 6.58
CA GLY A 59 18.09 20.73 7.45
C GLY A 59 17.63 21.33 8.77
N ARG A 60 16.67 22.25 8.76
CA ARG A 60 16.08 22.79 10.00
C ARG A 60 15.37 21.73 10.84
N LEU A 61 14.72 20.77 10.19
CA LEU A 61 14.09 19.66 10.89
C LEU A 61 15.12 18.80 11.62
N GLU A 62 16.18 18.42 10.92
CA GLU A 62 17.26 17.63 11.50
C GLU A 62 17.96 18.37 12.64
N ASP A 63 18.29 19.64 12.47
CA ASP A 63 18.93 20.47 13.49
C ASP A 63 18.10 20.58 14.77
N SER A 64 16.76 20.68 14.65
CA SER A 64 15.86 20.91 15.77
C SER A 64 15.38 19.61 16.45
N THR A 65 15.22 18.51 15.68
CA THR A 65 14.61 17.27 16.18
C THR A 65 15.54 16.07 16.10
N GLY A 66 16.61 16.18 15.31
CA GLY A 66 17.48 15.06 14.98
C GLY A 66 16.85 14.00 14.06
N ILE A 67 15.70 14.29 13.47
CA ILE A 67 15.04 13.41 12.51
C ILE A 67 15.73 13.54 11.16
N GLU A 68 16.13 12.42 10.58
CA GLU A 68 16.78 12.38 9.27
C GLU A 68 15.77 12.03 8.17
N VAL A 69 15.64 12.91 7.17
CA VAL A 69 14.71 12.73 6.05
C VAL A 69 15.45 12.78 4.73
N VAL A 70 15.16 11.84 3.85
CA VAL A 70 15.66 11.82 2.47
C VAL A 70 14.52 11.86 1.50
N VAL A 71 14.62 12.72 0.51
CA VAL A 71 13.70 12.83 -0.63
C VAL A 71 14.39 12.32 -1.88
N VAL A 72 13.73 11.42 -2.60
CA VAL A 72 14.22 10.87 -3.87
C VAL A 72 13.16 11.08 -4.93
N ALA A 73 13.51 11.75 -6.03
CA ALA A 73 12.66 11.93 -7.18
C ALA A 73 13.33 11.37 -8.43
N VAL A 74 12.76 10.30 -8.99
CA VAL A 74 13.26 9.61 -10.18
C VAL A 74 12.14 9.39 -11.19
N ASP A 75 12.51 9.25 -12.46
CA ASP A 75 11.52 9.03 -13.50
C ASP A 75 11.00 7.59 -13.46
N SER A 76 11.88 6.59 -13.49
CA SER A 76 11.49 5.18 -13.53
C SER A 76 12.31 4.31 -12.57
N LEU A 77 11.66 3.32 -11.97
CA LEU A 77 12.25 2.36 -11.07
C LEU A 77 12.54 1.03 -11.78
N ALA A 78 13.72 0.47 -11.54
CA ALA A 78 14.16 -0.79 -12.17
C ALA A 78 13.28 -2.00 -11.81
N ASN A 79 12.69 -2.02 -10.62
CA ASN A 79 11.79 -3.07 -10.14
C ASN A 79 10.29 -2.67 -10.18
N GLN A 80 9.98 -1.45 -10.61
CA GLN A 80 8.62 -0.88 -10.67
C GLN A 80 7.85 -0.93 -9.32
N ASP A 81 8.55 -1.17 -8.21
CA ASP A 81 7.99 -1.24 -6.86
C ASP A 81 8.51 -0.10 -5.98
N CYS A 82 7.64 0.88 -5.76
CA CYS A 82 7.96 2.06 -4.96
C CYS A 82 8.17 1.72 -3.49
N TYR A 83 7.37 0.82 -2.94
CA TYR A 83 7.43 0.43 -1.53
C TYR A 83 8.74 -0.30 -1.23
N GLU A 84 9.03 -1.34 -2.01
CA GLU A 84 10.26 -2.11 -1.84
C GLU A 84 11.50 -1.24 -2.05
N THR A 85 11.48 -0.36 -3.06
CA THR A 85 12.60 0.55 -3.33
C THR A 85 12.83 1.52 -2.17
N ALA A 86 11.77 2.15 -1.63
CA ALA A 86 11.88 3.09 -0.53
C ALA A 86 12.43 2.44 0.75
N ILE A 87 11.93 1.26 1.11
CA ILE A 87 12.44 0.49 2.27
C ILE A 87 13.92 0.16 2.08
N ARG A 88 14.27 -0.39 0.93
CA ARG A 88 15.67 -0.78 0.64
C ARG A 88 16.62 0.42 0.62
N LEU A 89 16.16 1.59 0.19
CA LEU A 89 16.93 2.84 0.26
C LEU A 89 17.20 3.20 1.73
N GLY A 90 16.16 3.24 2.57
CA GLY A 90 16.31 3.52 4.00
C GLY A 90 17.27 2.56 4.69
N GLN A 91 17.11 1.26 4.44
CA GLN A 91 17.96 0.21 5.02
C GLN A 91 19.40 0.27 4.52
N LYS A 92 19.61 0.42 3.21
CA LYS A 92 20.95 0.42 2.61
C LYS A 92 21.80 1.59 3.10
N TYR A 93 21.20 2.76 3.18
CA TYR A 93 21.90 3.99 3.58
C TYR A 93 21.79 4.30 5.07
N GLY A 94 20.96 3.55 5.80
CA GLY A 94 20.79 3.70 7.24
C GLY A 94 20.21 5.05 7.64
N VAL A 95 19.22 5.55 6.89
CA VAL A 95 18.58 6.84 7.16
C VAL A 95 17.95 6.83 8.55
N GLY A 96 18.22 7.86 9.36
CA GLY A 96 17.81 7.92 10.75
C GLY A 96 18.86 7.37 11.73
N LYS A 97 18.76 7.77 12.98
CA LYS A 97 19.68 7.35 14.05
C LYS A 97 19.33 5.93 14.51
N SER A 98 20.32 5.04 14.57
CA SER A 98 20.12 3.64 14.96
C SER A 98 19.51 3.47 16.35
N SER A 99 19.79 4.39 17.27
CA SER A 99 19.21 4.37 18.64
C SER A 99 17.75 4.83 18.69
N LEU A 100 17.30 5.61 17.72
CA LEU A 100 15.97 6.23 17.68
C LEU A 100 15.09 5.70 16.57
N ASN A 101 15.66 5.11 15.52
CA ASN A 101 14.97 4.70 14.29
C ASN A 101 14.06 5.80 13.70
N ASN A 102 14.57 7.04 13.71
CA ASN A 102 13.82 8.25 13.37
C ASN A 102 14.09 8.74 11.94
N GLY A 103 14.26 7.83 11.02
CA GLY A 103 14.45 8.11 9.60
C GLY A 103 13.14 8.14 8.81
N LEU A 104 13.11 8.96 7.76
CA LEU A 104 12.01 9.01 6.76
C LEU A 104 12.59 9.03 5.35
N VAL A 105 12.12 8.14 4.50
CA VAL A 105 12.37 8.16 3.06
C VAL A 105 11.10 8.56 2.33
N ILE A 106 11.17 9.59 1.50
CA ILE A 106 10.09 10.05 0.61
C ILE A 106 10.54 9.79 -0.83
N LEU A 107 9.94 8.82 -1.50
CA LEU A 107 10.24 8.44 -2.87
C LEU A 107 9.12 8.87 -3.81
N LEU A 108 9.45 9.60 -4.86
CA LEU A 108 8.60 9.90 -6.01
C LEU A 108 9.13 9.17 -7.23
N SER A 109 8.26 8.45 -7.93
CA SER A 109 8.52 7.97 -9.28
C SER A 109 7.42 8.42 -10.24
N THR A 110 7.82 9.09 -11.33
CA THR A 110 6.87 9.73 -12.25
C THR A 110 6.27 8.73 -13.22
N GLN A 111 7.03 7.75 -13.70
CA GLN A 111 6.55 6.71 -14.63
C GLN A 111 5.63 5.72 -13.92
N GLU A 112 6.01 5.25 -12.74
CA GLU A 112 5.17 4.36 -11.91
C GLU A 112 4.01 5.13 -11.26
N ARG A 113 3.98 6.46 -11.40
CA ARG A 113 2.96 7.36 -10.84
C ARG A 113 2.71 7.07 -9.36
N CYS A 114 3.79 7.02 -8.58
CA CYS A 114 3.72 6.69 -7.18
C CYS A 114 4.52 7.64 -6.31
N VAL A 115 4.02 7.89 -5.13
CA VAL A 115 4.75 8.49 -4.02
C VAL A 115 4.70 7.55 -2.84
N GLN A 116 5.85 7.28 -2.23
CA GLN A 116 5.99 6.38 -1.09
C GLN A 116 6.70 7.09 0.06
N PHE A 117 6.08 7.06 1.23
CA PHE A 117 6.71 7.42 2.49
C PHE A 117 7.05 6.12 3.22
N THR A 118 8.26 6.03 3.74
CA THR A 118 8.70 4.90 4.56
C THR A 118 9.34 5.45 5.82
N THR A 119 8.75 5.12 6.98
CA THR A 119 9.14 5.61 8.29
C THR A 119 9.95 4.56 9.05
N GLY A 120 10.94 5.02 9.79
CA GLY A 120 11.52 4.22 10.86
C GLY A 120 10.56 4.11 12.04
N SER A 121 10.67 3.03 12.82
CA SER A 121 9.75 2.74 13.93
C SER A 121 9.67 3.85 15.00
N GLY A 122 10.71 4.65 15.14
CA GLY A 122 10.72 5.80 16.06
C GLY A 122 9.86 6.99 15.60
N LEU A 123 9.44 7.02 14.32
CA LEU A 123 8.56 8.06 13.80
C LEU A 123 7.08 7.67 13.80
N GLU A 124 6.74 6.41 14.00
CA GLU A 124 5.36 5.92 13.91
C GLU A 124 4.40 6.63 14.89
N GLY A 125 4.92 7.09 16.03
CA GLY A 125 4.14 7.86 17.00
C GLY A 125 3.85 9.31 16.58
N TYR A 126 4.70 9.90 15.73
CA TYR A 126 4.57 11.29 15.26
C TYR A 126 4.03 11.37 13.83
N LEU A 127 4.38 10.41 13.01
CA LEU A 127 4.02 10.33 11.60
C LEU A 127 3.52 8.91 11.27
N PRO A 128 2.37 8.49 11.82
CA PRO A 128 1.77 7.20 11.53
C PRO A 128 1.32 7.10 10.07
N ASP A 129 1.11 5.88 9.57
CA ASP A 129 0.74 5.59 8.19
C ASP A 129 -0.49 6.36 7.72
N ALA A 130 -1.49 6.55 8.60
CA ALA A 130 -2.70 7.32 8.31
C ALA A 130 -2.37 8.79 7.99
N ILE A 131 -1.47 9.41 8.77
CA ILE A 131 -1.02 10.79 8.55
C ILE A 131 -0.18 10.88 7.29
N CYS A 132 0.74 9.93 7.06
CA CYS A 132 1.49 9.84 5.80
C CYS A 132 0.53 9.82 4.60
N LYS A 133 -0.51 8.99 4.66
CA LYS A 133 -1.53 8.87 3.61
C LYS A 133 -2.32 10.14 3.42
N ARG A 134 -2.69 10.81 4.50
CA ARG A 134 -3.42 12.08 4.48
C ARG A 134 -2.57 13.18 3.85
N ILE A 135 -1.30 13.31 4.23
CA ILE A 135 -0.36 14.26 3.60
C ILE A 135 -0.28 14.01 2.09
N GLN A 136 -0.13 12.77 1.65
CA GLN A 136 -0.09 12.44 0.23
C GLN A 136 -1.36 12.84 -0.50
N ASN A 137 -2.53 12.54 0.08
CA ASN A 137 -3.82 12.80 -0.56
C ASN A 137 -4.14 14.29 -0.66
N GLU A 138 -3.92 15.05 0.42
CA GLU A 138 -4.33 16.45 0.53
C GLU A 138 -3.30 17.43 -0.03
N TYR A 139 -2.00 17.16 0.19
CA TYR A 139 -0.93 18.12 -0.12
C TYR A 139 -0.08 17.76 -1.33
N MET A 140 -0.15 16.51 -1.83
CA MET A 140 0.71 16.09 -2.95
C MET A 140 -0.09 15.72 -4.20
N LYS A 141 -1.04 14.80 -4.08
CA LYS A 141 -1.79 14.24 -5.22
C LYS A 141 -2.51 15.27 -6.08
N PRO A 142 -3.15 16.34 -5.56
CA PRO A 142 -3.78 17.33 -6.42
C PRO A 142 -2.81 17.94 -7.44
N TYR A 143 -1.57 18.24 -7.00
CA TYR A 143 -0.53 18.77 -7.87
C TYR A 143 0.06 17.73 -8.81
N PHE A 144 0.20 16.49 -8.34
CA PHE A 144 0.68 15.39 -9.18
C PHE A 144 -0.30 15.05 -10.33
N ALA A 145 -1.59 15.16 -10.08
CA ALA A 145 -2.61 15.00 -11.12
C ALA A 145 -2.46 16.03 -12.25
N GLU A 146 -1.97 17.23 -11.94
CA GLU A 146 -1.66 18.30 -12.89
C GLU A 146 -0.25 18.18 -13.50
N GLY A 147 0.54 17.16 -13.11
CA GLY A 147 1.95 17.01 -13.52
C GLY A 147 2.91 17.97 -12.83
N ASN A 148 2.47 18.69 -11.80
CA ASN A 148 3.31 19.64 -11.06
C ASN A 148 4.05 18.95 -9.91
N TRP A 149 5.07 18.15 -10.27
CA TRP A 149 5.87 17.35 -9.33
C TRP A 149 6.57 18.21 -8.27
N SER A 150 7.16 19.33 -8.70
CA SER A 150 7.89 20.26 -7.83
C SER A 150 7.01 20.80 -6.72
N LYS A 151 5.82 21.30 -7.05
CA LYS A 151 4.88 21.86 -6.08
C LYS A 151 4.33 20.79 -5.16
N GLY A 152 3.94 19.62 -5.71
CA GLY A 152 3.44 18.52 -4.91
C GLY A 152 4.44 18.02 -3.89
N MET A 153 5.70 17.82 -4.28
CA MET A 153 6.77 17.42 -3.36
C MET A 153 7.05 18.49 -2.29
N THR A 154 7.15 19.76 -2.69
CA THR A 154 7.37 20.86 -1.74
C THR A 154 6.25 20.97 -0.72
N MET A 155 4.99 20.87 -1.15
CA MET A 155 3.84 20.91 -0.22
C MET A 155 3.80 19.70 0.72
N GLY A 156 4.11 18.51 0.22
CA GLY A 156 4.22 17.31 1.05
C GLY A 156 5.33 17.42 2.10
N VAL A 157 6.52 17.86 1.70
CA VAL A 157 7.64 18.08 2.66
C VAL A 157 7.31 19.16 3.69
N ARG A 158 6.62 20.24 3.31
CA ARG A 158 6.14 21.27 4.25
C ARG A 158 5.15 20.68 5.27
N ALA A 159 4.21 19.83 4.83
CA ALA A 159 3.27 19.18 5.71
C ALA A 159 3.96 18.20 6.67
N VAL A 160 4.93 17.42 6.18
CA VAL A 160 5.78 16.56 7.02
C VAL A 160 6.53 17.39 8.06
N TYR A 161 7.19 18.48 7.64
CA TYR A 161 7.90 19.39 8.54
C TYR A 161 6.98 19.94 9.63
N ALA A 162 5.80 20.45 9.26
CA ALA A 162 4.85 21.03 10.19
C ALA A 162 4.29 19.97 11.17
N THR A 163 4.05 18.75 10.71
CA THR A 163 3.60 17.63 11.55
C THR A 163 4.67 17.25 12.58
N LEU A 164 5.91 17.08 12.15
CA LEU A 164 7.02 16.66 13.01
C LEU A 164 7.49 17.76 13.98
N GLN A 165 7.25 19.02 13.65
CA GLN A 165 7.47 20.17 14.55
C GLN A 165 6.30 20.41 15.51
N GLY A 166 5.22 19.63 15.42
CA GLY A 166 4.02 19.79 16.24
C GLY A 166 3.23 21.08 15.95
N SER A 167 3.51 21.77 14.84
CA SER A 167 2.78 22.97 14.41
C SER A 167 1.52 22.68 13.61
N MET A 168 1.33 21.41 13.19
CA MET A 168 0.12 20.91 12.50
C MET A 168 -0.54 19.87 13.39
N THR A 169 -1.76 20.14 13.82
CA THR A 169 -2.61 19.17 14.52
C THR A 169 -3.53 18.50 13.52
N TRP A 170 -3.56 17.20 13.52
CA TRP A 170 -4.50 16.42 12.72
C TRP A 170 -5.71 16.12 13.61
N GLU A 171 -6.85 16.75 13.33
CA GLU A 171 -8.10 16.29 13.93
C GLU A 171 -8.32 14.86 13.44
N GLU A 172 -8.41 13.90 14.36
CA GLU A 172 -8.99 12.61 14.05
C GLU A 172 -10.42 12.93 13.59
N GLU A 173 -10.69 12.80 12.29
CA GLU A 173 -12.04 12.59 11.84
C GLU A 173 -12.50 11.31 12.52
N SER A 174 -13.06 11.44 13.73
CA SER A 174 -13.94 10.42 14.24
C SER A 174 -15.04 10.33 13.18
N GLU A 175 -15.02 9.26 12.38
CA GLU A 175 -16.20 8.87 11.64
C GLU A 175 -17.24 8.54 12.71
N ASP A 176 -17.87 9.57 13.26
CA ASP A 176 -19.07 9.42 14.07
C ASP A 176 -20.09 8.75 13.15
N LEU A 177 -20.18 7.42 13.28
CA LEU A 177 -21.20 6.66 12.60
C LEU A 177 -22.51 7.36 12.90
N SER A 178 -23.13 7.92 11.89
CA SER A 178 -24.41 8.62 12.05
C SER A 178 -25.39 7.66 12.71
N LEU A 179 -26.27 8.17 13.58
CA LEU A 179 -27.32 7.36 14.19
C LEU A 179 -28.10 6.55 13.13
N PHE A 180 -28.19 7.08 11.92
CA PHE A 180 -28.82 6.42 10.78
C PHE A 180 -28.04 5.17 10.32
N GLU A 181 -26.71 5.23 10.25
CA GLU A 181 -25.86 4.05 9.88
C GLU A 181 -25.90 2.98 10.96
N ILE A 182 -25.89 3.39 12.24
CA ILE A 182 -26.06 2.48 13.38
C ILE A 182 -27.43 1.78 13.31
N LEU A 183 -28.49 2.53 13.03
CA LEU A 183 -29.84 1.96 12.87
C LEU A 183 -29.95 1.02 11.67
N LEU A 184 -29.31 1.34 10.54
CA LEU A 184 -29.26 0.46 9.39
C LEU A 184 -28.49 -0.84 9.71
N PHE A 185 -27.37 -0.73 10.41
CA PHE A 185 -26.57 -1.89 10.81
C PHE A 185 -27.34 -2.80 11.79
N LEU A 186 -27.96 -2.23 12.83
CA LEU A 186 -28.81 -2.95 13.76
C LEU A 186 -30.04 -3.54 13.07
N GLY A 187 -30.67 -2.80 12.17
CA GLY A 187 -31.79 -3.27 11.35
C GLY A 187 -31.41 -4.47 10.49
N SER A 188 -30.23 -4.47 9.89
CA SER A 188 -29.73 -5.58 9.08
C SER A 188 -29.49 -6.84 9.92
N ILE A 189 -28.95 -6.70 11.13
CA ILE A 189 -28.72 -7.80 12.08
C ILE A 189 -30.06 -8.44 12.49
N LEU A 190 -31.12 -7.66 12.68
CA LEU A 190 -32.44 -8.17 13.05
C LEU A 190 -33.17 -8.77 11.83
N LEU A 191 -33.07 -8.18 10.66
CA LEU A 191 -33.73 -8.65 9.44
C LEU A 191 -33.16 -9.99 8.94
N PHE A 192 -31.87 -10.23 9.05
CA PHE A 192 -31.25 -11.42 8.54
C PHE A 192 -31.79 -12.72 9.20
N PRO A 193 -31.86 -12.86 10.53
CA PRO A 193 -32.43 -14.03 11.17
C PRO A 193 -33.93 -14.14 10.87
N PHE A 194 -34.66 -13.03 10.74
CA PHE A 194 -36.09 -13.08 10.40
C PHE A 194 -36.32 -13.66 9.01
N ILE A 195 -35.54 -13.24 8.01
CA ILE A 195 -35.57 -13.80 6.64
C ILE A 195 -35.18 -15.29 6.66
N ALA A 196 -34.15 -15.65 7.42
CA ALA A 196 -33.70 -17.03 7.55
C ALA A 196 -34.79 -17.95 8.17
N ILE A 197 -35.43 -17.48 9.24
CA ILE A 197 -36.55 -18.19 9.89
C ILE A 197 -37.74 -18.30 8.95
N TYR A 198 -38.09 -17.21 8.24
CA TYR A 198 -39.19 -17.19 7.28
C TYR A 198 -38.94 -18.15 6.12
N THR A 199 -37.75 -18.17 5.54
CA THR A 199 -37.41 -19.10 4.44
C THR A 199 -37.38 -20.57 4.92
N TRP A 200 -36.81 -20.80 6.11
CA TRP A 200 -36.82 -22.12 6.73
C TRP A 200 -38.26 -22.63 6.98
N TRP A 201 -39.14 -21.77 7.52
CA TRP A 201 -40.52 -22.10 7.74
C TRP A 201 -41.27 -22.37 6.43
N LYS A 202 -41.11 -21.49 5.43
CA LYS A 202 -41.71 -21.65 4.09
C LYS A 202 -41.26 -22.95 3.43
N ASN A 203 -40.01 -23.34 3.58
CA ASN A 203 -39.46 -24.57 2.97
C ASN A 203 -39.99 -25.85 3.58
N LYS A 204 -40.58 -25.83 4.76
CA LYS A 204 -41.26 -26.99 5.38
C LYS A 204 -42.69 -27.20 4.92
N LYS A 205 -43.25 -26.33 4.10
CA LYS A 205 -44.62 -26.44 3.60
C LYS A 205 -44.74 -27.59 2.61
N CYS A 206 -45.66 -28.53 2.90
CA CYS A 206 -45.99 -29.62 2.00
C CYS A 206 -46.81 -29.10 0.81
N PRO A 207 -46.47 -29.44 -0.46
CA PRO A 207 -47.21 -28.98 -1.63
C PRO A 207 -48.65 -29.59 -1.69
N ASN A 208 -48.86 -30.78 -1.16
CA ASN A 208 -50.16 -31.45 -1.21
C ASN A 208 -51.10 -30.95 -0.09
N CYS A 209 -50.73 -31.07 1.17
CA CYS A 209 -51.62 -30.72 2.28
C CYS A 209 -51.44 -29.29 2.86
N GLY A 210 -50.50 -28.52 2.35
CA GLY A 210 -50.25 -27.15 2.79
C GLY A 210 -49.64 -26.98 4.18
N LYS A 211 -49.48 -28.05 4.96
CA LYS A 211 -48.96 -28.02 6.35
C LYS A 211 -47.42 -28.03 6.38
N HIS A 212 -46.83 -27.37 7.37
CA HIS A 212 -45.38 -27.26 7.56
C HIS A 212 -44.84 -28.51 8.29
N SER A 213 -44.89 -29.69 7.66
CA SER A 213 -44.57 -30.98 8.28
C SER A 213 -43.65 -31.84 7.41
N LEU A 214 -42.94 -31.26 6.43
CA LEU A 214 -41.94 -31.97 5.65
C LEU A 214 -40.73 -32.32 6.51
N LYS A 215 -40.28 -33.58 6.47
CA LYS A 215 -39.07 -34.08 7.12
C LYS A 215 -38.17 -34.67 6.04
N LEU A 216 -36.86 -34.30 6.06
CA LEU A 216 -35.85 -34.94 5.22
C LEU A 216 -35.69 -36.40 5.65
N THR A 217 -35.87 -37.32 4.71
CA THR A 217 -35.79 -38.79 4.95
C THR A 217 -34.53 -39.36 4.30
N LEU A 218 -34.19 -38.90 3.09
CA LEU A 218 -33.06 -39.42 2.33
C LEU A 218 -32.35 -38.28 1.61
N SER A 219 -31.02 -38.31 1.55
CA SER A 219 -30.18 -37.36 0.78
C SER A 219 -29.17 -38.16 -0.02
N GLU A 220 -29.36 -38.22 -1.31
CA GLU A 220 -28.49 -38.93 -2.23
C GLU A 220 -27.61 -37.95 -3.03
N LYS A 221 -26.34 -38.30 -3.17
CA LYS A 221 -25.40 -37.52 -4.00
C LYS A 221 -25.58 -37.93 -5.46
N VAL A 222 -26.12 -37.02 -6.27
CA VAL A 222 -26.44 -37.30 -7.68
C VAL A 222 -25.31 -36.92 -8.60
N TYR A 223 -24.58 -35.82 -8.27
CA TYR A 223 -23.49 -35.30 -9.10
C TYR A 223 -22.42 -34.69 -8.24
N SER A 224 -21.16 -34.86 -8.65
CA SER A 224 -20.00 -34.22 -7.99
C SER A 224 -18.93 -33.89 -9.01
N ASP A 225 -18.52 -32.63 -9.05
CA ASP A 225 -17.41 -32.13 -9.82
C ASP A 225 -16.41 -31.41 -8.91
N LYS A 226 -15.33 -30.86 -9.48
CA LYS A 226 -14.30 -30.10 -8.74
C LYS A 226 -14.86 -28.86 -8.03
N THR A 227 -15.89 -28.24 -8.60
CA THR A 227 -16.47 -26.96 -8.16
C THR A 227 -17.78 -27.07 -7.41
N LEU A 228 -18.58 -28.12 -7.67
CA LEU A 228 -19.93 -28.27 -7.07
C LEU A 228 -20.32 -29.72 -6.82
N VAL A 229 -21.23 -29.89 -5.87
CA VAL A 229 -21.89 -31.20 -5.57
C VAL A 229 -23.37 -30.95 -5.58
N LYS A 230 -24.15 -31.86 -6.25
CA LYS A 230 -25.60 -31.82 -6.25
C LYS A 230 -26.14 -33.03 -5.44
N TYR A 231 -27.03 -32.71 -4.54
CA TYR A 231 -27.78 -33.72 -3.76
C TYR A 231 -29.24 -33.73 -4.17
N LYS A 232 -29.83 -34.91 -4.21
CA LYS A 232 -31.28 -35.12 -4.31
C LYS A 232 -31.79 -35.42 -2.92
N ASP A 233 -32.45 -34.44 -2.32
CA ASP A 233 -33.02 -34.54 -0.97
C ASP A 233 -34.49 -34.95 -1.09
N THR A 234 -34.87 -36.10 -0.49
CA THR A 234 -36.25 -36.61 -0.45
C THR A 234 -36.87 -36.27 0.90
N TYR A 235 -37.98 -35.58 0.84
CA TYR A 235 -38.76 -35.15 2.01
C TYR A 235 -40.08 -35.89 2.04
N VAL A 236 -40.48 -36.39 3.23
CA VAL A 236 -41.77 -37.03 3.47
C VAL A 236 -42.61 -36.17 4.42
N CYS A 237 -43.86 -35.95 4.07
CA CYS A 237 -44.76 -35.18 4.91
C CYS A 237 -45.30 -36.08 6.04
N LYS A 238 -45.05 -35.72 7.30
CA LYS A 238 -45.55 -36.47 8.48
C LYS A 238 -47.09 -36.49 8.62
N LYS A 239 -47.83 -35.65 7.90
CA LYS A 239 -49.27 -35.52 8.00
C LYS A 239 -50.02 -36.26 6.90
N CYS A 240 -49.58 -36.22 5.65
CA CYS A 240 -50.26 -36.85 4.52
C CYS A 240 -49.44 -37.95 3.83
N GLY A 241 -48.19 -38.22 4.26
CA GLY A 241 -47.34 -39.24 3.67
C GLY A 241 -46.73 -38.88 2.30
N GLU A 242 -47.06 -37.72 1.73
CA GLU A 242 -46.58 -37.29 0.43
C GLU A 242 -45.06 -37.13 0.39
N GLU A 243 -44.45 -37.67 -0.69
CA GLU A 243 -43.02 -37.59 -0.93
C GLU A 243 -42.72 -36.47 -1.93
N THR A 244 -41.75 -35.60 -1.59
CA THR A 244 -41.31 -34.50 -2.45
C THR A 244 -39.81 -34.51 -2.54
N THR A 245 -39.27 -34.42 -3.78
CA THR A 245 -37.81 -34.36 -4.00
C THR A 245 -37.39 -32.97 -4.34
N ARG A 246 -36.22 -32.53 -3.81
CA ARG A 246 -35.59 -31.25 -4.11
C ARG A 246 -34.10 -31.44 -4.43
N LEU A 247 -33.60 -30.71 -5.41
CA LEU A 247 -32.14 -30.68 -5.72
C LEU A 247 -31.47 -29.57 -4.94
N ARG A 248 -30.44 -29.94 -4.19
CA ARG A 248 -29.61 -29.01 -3.45
C ARG A 248 -28.19 -28.99 -4.04
N THR A 249 -27.72 -27.82 -4.46
CA THR A 249 -26.39 -27.64 -4.98
C THR A 249 -25.51 -27.01 -3.90
N ILE A 250 -24.33 -27.60 -3.65
CA ILE A 250 -23.30 -27.07 -2.76
C ILE A 250 -22.07 -26.77 -3.60
N TYR A 251 -21.57 -25.54 -3.57
CA TYR A 251 -20.32 -25.16 -4.20
C TYR A 251 -19.17 -25.51 -3.26
N LYS A 252 -18.16 -26.21 -3.77
CA LYS A 252 -16.92 -26.47 -3.03
C LYS A 252 -16.12 -25.17 -3.01
N SER A 253 -15.89 -24.62 -1.82
CA SER A 253 -14.93 -23.54 -1.64
C SER A 253 -13.54 -24.10 -1.94
N THR A 254 -12.92 -23.66 -3.03
CA THR A 254 -11.48 -23.81 -3.25
C THR A 254 -10.78 -22.82 -2.34
N SER A 255 -10.62 -23.15 -1.08
CA SER A 255 -9.64 -22.47 -0.23
C SER A 255 -8.27 -22.85 -0.76
N THR A 256 -7.70 -22.00 -1.60
CA THR A 256 -6.25 -21.98 -1.83
C THR A 256 -5.61 -21.60 -0.50
N THR A 257 -5.32 -22.59 0.31
CA THR A 257 -4.42 -22.44 1.45
C THR A 257 -3.06 -22.12 0.84
N ARG A 258 -2.74 -20.82 0.72
CA ARG A 258 -1.35 -20.40 0.57
C ARG A 258 -0.65 -20.89 1.83
N ARG A 259 0.09 -21.99 1.71
CA ARG A 259 1.10 -22.37 2.68
C ARG A 259 2.10 -21.24 2.75
N SER A 260 1.97 -20.41 3.76
CA SER A 260 3.03 -19.55 4.24
C SER A 260 4.13 -20.49 4.72
N GLY A 261 5.16 -20.67 3.89
CA GLY A 261 6.39 -21.33 4.28
C GLY A 261 7.09 -20.44 5.29
N GLY A 262 7.09 -20.85 6.55
CA GLY A 262 7.92 -20.26 7.58
C GLY A 262 9.38 -20.54 7.24
N TYR A 263 10.17 -19.48 7.05
CA TYR A 263 11.63 -19.53 7.14
C TYR A 263 12.02 -18.99 8.49
N GLY A 264 12.47 -19.91 9.34
CA GLY A 264 13.11 -19.59 10.62
C GLY A 264 14.56 -19.15 10.43
N GLY A 265 14.97 -18.24 11.26
CA GLY A 265 16.20 -18.04 11.96
C GLY A 265 17.51 -17.99 11.16
N GLY A 266 18.22 -16.89 11.33
CA GLY A 266 19.64 -16.79 11.01
C GLY A 266 20.22 -15.55 11.68
N PHE A 267 20.72 -15.70 12.88
CA PHE A 267 21.62 -14.73 13.53
C PHE A 267 22.95 -14.68 12.77
N GLY A 268 23.39 -13.47 12.38
CA GLY A 268 24.72 -13.25 11.84
C GLY A 268 25.18 -11.84 12.17
N GLY A 269 25.90 -11.67 13.26
CA GLY A 269 26.60 -10.45 13.61
C GLY A 269 27.79 -10.23 12.70
N GLY A 270 28.03 -8.97 12.31
CA GLY A 270 29.21 -8.53 11.58
C GLY A 270 29.62 -7.14 12.06
N PHE A 271 30.56 -7.09 12.99
CA PHE A 271 31.30 -5.88 13.32
C PHE A 271 32.25 -5.53 12.18
N GLY A 272 32.16 -4.33 11.64
CA GLY A 272 33.12 -3.79 10.69
C GLY A 272 33.33 -2.29 10.94
N GLY A 273 34.28 -1.98 11.79
CA GLY A 273 34.76 -0.60 11.96
C GLY A 273 35.60 -0.19 10.75
N GLY A 274 35.36 0.97 10.17
CA GLY A 274 36.17 1.60 9.14
C GLY A 274 36.41 3.06 9.49
N PHE A 275 37.59 3.40 9.90
CA PHE A 275 38.09 4.78 9.99
C PHE A 275 38.37 5.31 8.60
N GLY A 276 37.91 6.53 8.28
CA GLY A 276 38.25 7.18 7.02
C GLY A 276 37.78 8.60 6.90
N GLY A 277 38.67 9.55 7.06
CA GLY A 277 38.92 10.76 6.33
C GLY A 277 37.78 11.74 6.07
N GLY A 278 37.94 12.97 6.63
CA GLY A 278 37.02 14.09 6.46
C GLY A 278 36.67 14.40 5.02
N SER A 279 35.42 14.29 4.73
CA SER A 279 34.74 14.94 3.60
C SER A 279 33.54 15.69 4.18
N SER A 280 33.16 16.82 3.57
CA SER A 280 32.01 17.63 3.96
C SER A 280 30.66 16.95 3.76
N GLY A 281 30.64 15.64 3.56
CA GLY A 281 29.45 14.81 3.41
C GLY A 281 28.71 14.59 4.71
N GLY A 282 27.39 14.53 4.65
CA GLY A 282 26.52 14.13 5.73
C GLY A 282 26.71 12.66 6.07
N HIS A 283 26.14 12.26 7.19
CA HIS A 283 26.18 10.89 7.69
C HIS A 283 24.81 10.51 8.22
N PHE A 284 24.28 9.38 7.77
CA PHE A 284 23.07 8.81 8.34
C PHE A 284 23.43 7.93 9.55
N GLY A 285 22.60 8.00 10.60
CA GLY A 285 22.88 7.37 11.87
C GLY A 285 22.59 5.86 11.95
N GLY A 286 22.28 5.18 10.82
CA GLY A 286 22.08 3.73 10.77
C GLY A 286 20.71 3.26 11.29
N GLY A 287 19.66 4.05 11.10
CA GLY A 287 18.29 3.72 11.50
C GLY A 287 17.75 2.45 10.83
N HIS A 288 16.79 1.80 11.49
CA HIS A 288 16.13 0.59 11.02
C HIS A 288 14.71 0.89 10.54
N PHE A 289 14.33 0.36 9.39
CA PHE A 289 13.00 0.51 8.81
C PHE A 289 12.20 -0.76 9.03
N GLY A 290 11.13 -0.66 9.82
CA GLY A 290 10.22 -1.77 10.15
C GLY A 290 9.10 -2.00 9.13
N GLY A 291 9.06 -1.19 8.06
CA GLY A 291 8.02 -1.28 7.04
C GLY A 291 6.79 -0.42 7.28
N GLY A 292 6.85 0.51 8.26
CA GLY A 292 5.84 1.56 8.41
C GLY A 292 5.90 2.57 7.27
N GLY A 293 4.82 3.32 7.09
CA GLY A 293 4.67 4.34 6.05
C GLY A 293 3.46 4.13 5.15
N ALA A 294 3.28 5.00 4.18
CA ALA A 294 2.17 4.91 3.24
C ALA A 294 2.60 5.18 1.80
N GLY A 295 1.95 4.52 0.86
CA GLY A 295 2.12 4.75 -0.56
C GLY A 295 0.83 5.19 -1.24
N SER A 296 0.94 6.07 -2.22
CA SER A 296 -0.16 6.49 -3.08
C SER A 296 0.24 6.36 -4.55
N ARG A 297 -0.74 5.95 -5.37
CA ARG A 297 -0.69 6.12 -6.84
C ARG A 297 -1.61 7.26 -7.24
N PHE A 298 -1.29 7.93 -8.36
CA PHE A 298 -2.00 9.13 -8.83
C PHE A 298 -2.07 9.18 -10.37
#